data_1b359404e0b0d37d3c67fc9876d3b543
#
_entry.id   1b359404e0b0d37d3c67fc9876d3b543
#
_cell.length_a   1.000
_cell.length_b   1.000
_cell.length_c   1.000
_cell.angle_alpha   90.00
_cell.angle_beta   90.00
_cell.angle_gamma   90.00
#
_symmetry.space_group_name_H-M   'P 1'
#
loop_
_entity.id
_entity.type
_entity.pdbx_description
1 polymer ?
#
loop_
_entity_poly.entity_id
_entity_poly.type
_entity_poly.pdbx_seq_one_letter_code
_entity_poly.pdbx_strand_id
1 'polypeptide(L)'
;MGSLPGPATSAKSLAVAPAPPSSSSPAGRNVIDDGELRRLFDSQRRHLNHFFDQLDLSQTRAFAQILLDAPGAIFFSGVGKSGFVARKLSQTLASLGFVRAAYLSPVDALHGDIGVVSSADVVILISKSGSSEELLRLVPCVRSKGAYLVSVTSVEGNPLAAACDMNVHLPLERELCPFDLAPVTSAAVQMVFGDTVAVALMAARNLSKEEYASNHPAGRIGKSLIFKVKDVMKKRADLPVCREGDLIMDQLVELTSKGCGCLLVIDDDYHLIGTFTDGDLRRTLKACGERVFNLTVGQMCNRKPRTITMDAMAVEAMQKMESPPSPVQFLPVLDEDNTVVGIVTLHGLVSAGL
;
A
#
# COMPACT_ATOMS: atom_id res chain seq x y z
N MET A 1 35.96 -15.49 -72.83
CA MET A 1 36.17 -14.04 -73.01
C MET A 1 34.80 -13.39 -73.03
N GLY A 2 34.49 -12.60 -72.04
CA GLY A 2 33.19 -11.95 -71.91
C GLY A 2 33.10 -11.32 -70.53
N SER A 3 33.61 -10.10 -70.39
CA SER A 3 33.66 -9.32 -69.18
C SER A 3 32.29 -8.78 -68.84
N LEU A 4 31.85 -8.97 -67.57
CA LEU A 4 30.67 -8.34 -66.95
C LEU A 4 30.99 -6.90 -66.53
N PRO A 5 30.08 -5.92 -66.69
CA PRO A 5 30.25 -4.58 -66.21
C PRO A 5 29.88 -4.51 -64.73
N GLY A 6 30.68 -3.82 -63.89
CA GLY A 6 30.46 -3.56 -62.50
C GLY A 6 29.41 -2.44 -62.27
N PRO A 7 28.74 -2.41 -61.10
CA PRO A 7 27.73 -1.40 -60.78
C PRO A 7 28.39 -0.07 -60.37
N ALA A 8 27.90 1.01 -60.95
CA ALA A 8 28.24 2.38 -60.59
C ALA A 8 27.64 2.73 -59.20
N THR A 9 28.48 3.01 -58.21
CA THR A 9 28.08 3.54 -56.93
C THR A 9 28.02 5.08 -56.99
N SER A 10 26.82 5.62 -57.01
CA SER A 10 26.54 7.03 -56.74
C SER A 10 26.51 7.27 -55.25
N ALA A 11 27.58 7.78 -54.68
CA ALA A 11 27.63 8.27 -53.31
C ALA A 11 26.94 9.65 -53.24
N LYS A 12 25.71 9.68 -52.68
CA LYS A 12 25.09 10.94 -52.20
C LYS A 12 25.75 11.33 -50.89
N SER A 13 26.52 12.42 -50.94
CA SER A 13 27.07 13.13 -49.80
C SER A 13 25.90 13.59 -48.91
N LEU A 14 25.77 12.99 -47.73
CA LEU A 14 24.93 13.54 -46.64
C LEU A 14 25.70 14.71 -46.03
N ALA A 15 25.18 15.90 -46.22
CA ALA A 15 25.68 17.11 -45.55
C ALA A 15 25.47 16.93 -44.04
N VAL A 16 26.60 16.85 -43.32
CA VAL A 16 26.62 16.88 -41.84
C VAL A 16 26.27 18.30 -41.41
N ALA A 17 25.20 18.48 -40.70
CA ALA A 17 24.85 19.75 -40.09
C ALA A 17 25.98 20.17 -39.11
N PRO A 18 26.29 21.47 -39.01
CA PRO A 18 27.35 21.94 -38.12
C PRO A 18 26.97 21.66 -36.67
N ALA A 19 27.96 21.10 -35.93
CA ALA A 19 27.83 20.88 -34.50
C ALA A 19 27.58 22.22 -33.78
N PRO A 20 26.72 22.25 -32.75
CA PRO A 20 26.54 23.46 -31.97
C PRO A 20 27.84 23.88 -31.30
N PRO A 21 28.04 25.21 -31.09
CA PRO A 21 29.31 25.69 -30.54
C PRO A 21 29.56 25.07 -29.16
N SER A 22 30.76 24.50 -29.00
CA SER A 22 31.26 24.04 -27.70
C SER A 22 31.41 25.23 -26.77
N SER A 23 30.48 25.45 -25.87
CA SER A 23 30.69 26.30 -24.71
C SER A 23 31.68 25.61 -23.78
N SER A 24 32.94 26.03 -23.84
CA SER A 24 33.95 25.67 -22.85
C SER A 24 33.59 26.30 -21.52
N SER A 25 32.84 25.55 -20.70
CA SER A 25 32.69 25.86 -19.27
C SER A 25 33.99 25.58 -18.55
N PRO A 26 34.47 26.44 -17.64
CA PRO A 26 35.65 26.18 -16.83
C PRO A 26 35.47 24.92 -16.02
N ALA A 27 36.53 24.16 -15.78
CA ALA A 27 36.59 22.95 -14.95
C ALA A 27 36.18 23.27 -13.51
N GLY A 28 34.87 23.40 -13.27
CA GLY A 28 34.22 23.64 -12.00
C GLY A 28 33.46 22.36 -11.60
N ARG A 29 33.49 22.03 -10.34
CA ARG A 29 32.73 20.93 -9.72
C ARG A 29 31.36 20.81 -10.35
N ASN A 30 30.95 19.59 -10.70
CA ASN A 30 29.52 19.30 -11.07
C ASN A 30 28.65 19.62 -9.87
N VAL A 31 28.13 20.84 -9.81
CA VAL A 31 27.25 21.32 -8.73
C VAL A 31 25.82 21.31 -9.27
N ILE A 32 24.91 20.69 -8.54
CA ILE A 32 23.50 20.79 -8.83
C ILE A 32 23.01 22.15 -8.29
N ASP A 33 22.45 22.97 -9.16
CA ASP A 33 21.93 24.29 -8.81
C ASP A 33 20.43 24.22 -8.50
N ASP A 34 19.99 24.89 -7.42
CA ASP A 34 18.59 24.96 -6.99
C ASP A 34 17.67 25.57 -8.05
N GLY A 35 18.17 26.54 -8.83
CA GLY A 35 17.41 27.17 -9.93
C GLY A 35 17.11 26.17 -11.03
N GLU A 36 18.11 25.32 -11.38
CA GLU A 36 17.95 24.25 -12.35
C GLU A 36 16.95 23.19 -11.87
N LEU A 37 17.06 22.76 -10.60
CA LEU A 37 16.10 21.82 -10.00
C LEU A 37 14.68 22.37 -10.06
N ARG A 38 14.47 23.62 -9.66
CA ARG A 38 13.15 24.28 -9.71
C ARG A 38 12.60 24.29 -11.14
N ARG A 39 13.43 24.64 -12.11
CA ARG A 39 13.07 24.67 -13.53
C ARG A 39 12.62 23.27 -14.03
N LEU A 40 13.34 22.22 -13.63
CA LEU A 40 13.01 20.84 -14.00
C LEU A 40 11.67 20.40 -13.38
N PHE A 41 11.45 20.67 -12.10
CA PHE A 41 10.17 20.35 -11.46
C PHE A 41 8.99 21.12 -12.07
N ASP A 42 9.18 22.39 -12.41
CA ASP A 42 8.15 23.19 -13.09
C ASP A 42 7.89 22.68 -14.52
N SER A 43 8.92 22.19 -15.21
CA SER A 43 8.76 21.55 -16.51
C SER A 43 7.98 20.23 -16.41
N GLN A 44 8.34 19.39 -15.44
CA GLN A 44 7.61 18.13 -15.20
C GLN A 44 6.14 18.36 -14.84
N ARG A 45 5.85 19.39 -14.03
CA ARG A 45 4.48 19.79 -13.72
C ARG A 45 3.68 20.15 -14.98
N ARG A 46 4.27 20.93 -15.90
CA ARG A 46 3.60 21.30 -17.17
C ARG A 46 3.30 20.07 -18.02
N HIS A 47 4.23 19.13 -18.14
CA HIS A 47 4.00 17.91 -18.91
C HIS A 47 2.93 17.01 -18.28
N LEU A 48 2.86 16.94 -16.95
CA LEU A 48 1.78 16.21 -16.26
C LEU A 48 0.43 16.93 -16.39
N ASN A 49 0.39 18.26 -16.34
CA ASN A 49 -0.83 19.02 -16.59
C ASN A 49 -1.33 18.81 -18.03
N HIS A 50 -0.44 18.83 -19.02
CA HIS A 50 -0.81 18.49 -20.41
C HIS A 50 -1.49 17.12 -20.49
N PHE A 51 -0.95 16.10 -19.82
CA PHE A 51 -1.60 14.79 -19.77
C PHE A 51 -3.00 14.86 -19.18
N PHE A 52 -3.20 15.53 -18.05
CA PHE A 52 -4.52 15.65 -17.42
C PHE A 52 -5.52 16.42 -18.27
N ASP A 53 -5.07 17.50 -18.91
CA ASP A 53 -5.93 18.37 -19.73
C ASP A 53 -6.36 17.72 -21.04
N GLN A 54 -5.56 16.79 -21.59
CA GLN A 54 -5.79 16.16 -22.89
C GLN A 54 -6.29 14.72 -22.80
N LEU A 55 -6.41 14.15 -21.57
CA LEU A 55 -6.82 12.76 -21.39
C LEU A 55 -8.28 12.55 -21.86
N ASP A 56 -8.50 11.56 -22.72
CA ASP A 56 -9.84 11.10 -23.11
C ASP A 56 -10.49 10.29 -21.98
N LEU A 57 -11.43 10.93 -21.28
CA LEU A 57 -12.19 10.27 -20.20
C LEU A 57 -13.16 9.20 -20.72
N SER A 58 -13.63 9.27 -21.96
CA SER A 58 -14.52 8.27 -22.53
C SER A 58 -13.77 6.96 -22.77
N GLN A 59 -12.56 7.07 -23.34
CA GLN A 59 -11.64 5.95 -23.53
C GLN A 59 -11.18 5.38 -22.19
N THR A 60 -10.85 6.23 -21.22
CA THR A 60 -10.45 5.81 -19.86
C THR A 60 -11.57 5.04 -19.18
N ARG A 61 -12.82 5.51 -19.29
CA ARG A 61 -13.99 4.82 -18.74
C ARG A 61 -14.20 3.45 -19.39
N ALA A 62 -14.11 3.36 -20.71
CA ALA A 62 -14.22 2.10 -21.43
C ALA A 62 -13.14 1.10 -20.99
N PHE A 63 -11.90 1.55 -20.84
CA PHE A 63 -10.81 0.76 -20.31
C PHE A 63 -11.08 0.25 -18.88
N ALA A 64 -11.47 1.15 -17.97
CA ALA A 64 -11.81 0.78 -16.60
C ALA A 64 -12.97 -0.24 -16.54
N GLN A 65 -13.97 -0.10 -17.43
CA GLN A 65 -15.09 -1.05 -17.50
C GLN A 65 -14.63 -2.44 -17.94
N ILE A 66 -13.71 -2.54 -18.92
CA ILE A 66 -13.12 -3.82 -19.33
C ILE A 66 -12.42 -4.52 -18.14
N LEU A 67 -11.68 -3.76 -17.34
CA LEU A 67 -11.03 -4.32 -16.15
C LEU A 67 -12.03 -4.75 -15.06
N LEU A 68 -13.10 -4.00 -14.91
CA LEU A 68 -14.15 -4.29 -13.93
C LEU A 68 -14.93 -5.57 -14.27
N ASP A 69 -15.19 -5.78 -15.56
CA ASP A 69 -16.01 -6.86 -16.11
C ASP A 69 -15.18 -8.08 -16.54
N ALA A 70 -13.85 -8.02 -16.44
CA ALA A 70 -12.97 -9.10 -16.85
C ALA A 70 -13.35 -10.44 -16.17
N PRO A 71 -13.77 -11.48 -16.93
CA PRO A 71 -14.17 -12.75 -16.31
C PRO A 71 -12.99 -13.59 -15.85
N GLY A 72 -11.81 -13.35 -16.41
CA GLY A 72 -10.56 -14.04 -16.14
C GLY A 72 -9.56 -13.21 -15.34
N ALA A 73 -8.29 -13.48 -15.56
CA ALA A 73 -7.18 -12.71 -15.02
C ALA A 73 -6.83 -11.52 -15.93
N ILE A 74 -6.21 -10.49 -15.32
CA ILE A 74 -5.68 -9.34 -16.03
C ILE A 74 -4.16 -9.43 -16.02
N PHE A 75 -3.55 -9.60 -17.19
CA PHE A 75 -2.11 -9.64 -17.35
C PHE A 75 -1.60 -8.29 -17.85
N PHE A 76 -0.62 -7.73 -17.14
CA PHE A 76 0.10 -6.55 -17.58
C PHE A 76 1.45 -6.95 -18.15
N SER A 77 1.82 -6.41 -19.30
CA SER A 77 3.11 -6.66 -19.95
C SER A 77 3.72 -5.37 -20.45
N GLY A 78 5.04 -5.32 -20.49
CA GLY A 78 5.81 -4.16 -20.95
C GLY A 78 7.31 -4.43 -20.88
N VAL A 79 8.08 -3.58 -21.56
CA VAL A 79 9.54 -3.68 -21.65
C VAL A 79 10.19 -2.47 -20.96
N GLY A 80 11.36 -2.64 -20.34
CA GLY A 80 12.11 -1.57 -19.71
C GLY A 80 11.31 -0.84 -18.62
N LYS A 81 11.24 0.49 -18.67
CA LYS A 81 10.52 1.31 -17.68
C LYS A 81 9.02 1.05 -17.70
N SER A 82 8.42 0.88 -18.88
CA SER A 82 7.01 0.48 -19.01
C SER A 82 6.75 -0.91 -18.41
N GLY A 83 7.72 -1.82 -18.44
CA GLY A 83 7.65 -3.12 -17.77
C GLY A 83 7.63 -2.99 -16.22
N PHE A 84 8.40 -2.07 -15.65
CA PHE A 84 8.32 -1.77 -14.20
C PHE A 84 6.96 -1.19 -13.82
N VAL A 85 6.42 -0.28 -14.66
CA VAL A 85 5.06 0.25 -14.45
C VAL A 85 4.02 -0.87 -14.56
N ALA A 86 4.09 -1.72 -15.58
CA ALA A 86 3.20 -2.87 -15.75
C ALA A 86 3.21 -3.80 -14.53
N ARG A 87 4.40 -4.11 -14.00
CA ARG A 87 4.55 -4.91 -12.77
C ARG A 87 3.92 -4.22 -11.56
N LYS A 88 4.17 -2.93 -11.38
CA LYS A 88 3.58 -2.15 -10.27
C LYS A 88 2.05 -2.13 -10.36
N LEU A 89 1.49 -1.87 -11.53
CA LEU A 89 0.03 -1.80 -11.71
C LEU A 89 -0.63 -3.16 -11.49
N SER A 90 -0.03 -4.26 -11.98
CA SER A 90 -0.55 -5.60 -11.71
C SER A 90 -0.61 -5.91 -10.22
N GLN A 91 0.41 -5.54 -9.45
CA GLN A 91 0.44 -5.72 -8.00
C GLN A 91 -0.57 -4.82 -7.29
N THR A 92 -0.73 -3.57 -7.75
CA THR A 92 -1.75 -2.67 -7.22
C THR A 92 -3.16 -3.27 -7.38
N LEU A 93 -3.51 -3.75 -8.58
CA LEU A 93 -4.81 -4.37 -8.81
C LEU A 93 -4.99 -5.68 -8.03
N ALA A 94 -3.97 -6.53 -7.96
CA ALA A 94 -4.01 -7.76 -7.18
C ALA A 94 -4.29 -7.49 -5.70
N SER A 95 -3.72 -6.39 -5.15
CA SER A 95 -3.93 -6.00 -3.75
C SER A 95 -5.36 -5.53 -3.43
N LEU A 96 -6.17 -5.22 -4.45
CA LEU A 96 -7.59 -4.88 -4.27
C LEU A 96 -8.46 -6.10 -3.91
N GLY A 97 -8.00 -7.31 -4.24
CA GLY A 97 -8.61 -8.57 -3.82
C GLY A 97 -9.77 -9.08 -4.67
N PHE A 98 -10.38 -8.23 -5.50
CA PHE A 98 -11.49 -8.63 -6.38
C PHE A 98 -11.05 -8.85 -7.85
N VAL A 99 -9.79 -8.55 -8.17
CA VAL A 99 -9.21 -8.72 -9.50
C VAL A 99 -8.00 -9.63 -9.42
N ARG A 100 -7.97 -10.69 -10.21
CA ARG A 100 -6.78 -11.52 -10.39
C ARG A 100 -5.85 -10.84 -11.39
N ALA A 101 -4.84 -10.13 -10.92
CA ALA A 101 -3.90 -9.42 -11.78
C ALA A 101 -2.47 -9.94 -11.60
N ALA A 102 -1.72 -10.04 -12.69
CA ALA A 102 -0.33 -10.47 -12.68
C ALA A 102 0.49 -9.75 -13.77
N TYR A 103 1.80 -9.73 -13.58
CA TYR A 103 2.73 -9.29 -14.61
C TYR A 103 3.14 -10.49 -15.47
N LEU A 104 3.05 -10.33 -16.80
CA LEU A 104 3.52 -11.28 -17.80
C LEU A 104 4.76 -10.68 -18.47
N SER A 105 5.93 -11.27 -18.23
CA SER A 105 7.16 -10.88 -18.92
C SER A 105 7.03 -11.20 -20.42
N PRO A 106 7.21 -10.23 -21.32
CA PRO A 106 7.07 -10.52 -22.76
C PRO A 106 8.13 -11.50 -23.27
N VAL A 107 9.33 -11.49 -22.69
CA VAL A 107 10.40 -12.43 -23.05
C VAL A 107 10.05 -13.84 -22.58
N ASP A 108 9.70 -14.01 -21.30
CA ASP A 108 9.38 -15.32 -20.74
C ASP A 108 8.09 -15.91 -21.36
N ALA A 109 7.12 -15.04 -21.67
CA ALA A 109 5.91 -15.44 -22.40
C ALA A 109 6.22 -16.06 -23.77
N LEU A 110 7.17 -15.51 -24.51
CA LEU A 110 7.62 -16.07 -25.78
C LEU A 110 8.40 -17.39 -25.63
N HIS A 111 8.80 -17.73 -24.41
CA HIS A 111 9.51 -18.97 -24.07
C HIS A 111 8.67 -19.97 -23.24
N GLY A 112 7.35 -19.76 -23.16
CA GLY A 112 6.43 -20.73 -22.55
C GLY A 112 5.43 -20.17 -21.54
N ASP A 113 5.73 -19.06 -20.84
CA ASP A 113 4.84 -18.50 -19.81
C ASP A 113 3.49 -18.01 -20.38
N ILE A 114 3.36 -17.85 -21.70
CA ILE A 114 2.07 -17.63 -22.37
C ILE A 114 1.04 -18.73 -22.05
N GLY A 115 1.50 -19.89 -21.55
CA GLY A 115 0.65 -20.99 -21.13
C GLY A 115 -0.34 -20.64 -20.01
N VAL A 116 -0.08 -19.58 -19.24
CA VAL A 116 -0.99 -19.12 -18.17
C VAL A 116 -2.20 -18.32 -18.69
N VAL A 117 -2.14 -17.86 -19.95
CA VAL A 117 -3.18 -17.03 -20.58
C VAL A 117 -4.27 -17.90 -21.19
N SER A 118 -5.53 -17.52 -20.96
CA SER A 118 -6.74 -18.15 -21.47
C SER A 118 -7.64 -17.16 -22.23
N SER A 119 -8.68 -17.65 -22.88
CA SER A 119 -9.64 -16.82 -23.61
C SER A 119 -10.53 -15.94 -22.71
N ALA A 120 -10.55 -16.20 -21.42
CA ALA A 120 -11.31 -15.39 -20.45
C ALA A 120 -10.49 -14.17 -19.96
N ASP A 121 -9.21 -14.07 -20.31
CA ASP A 121 -8.29 -13.10 -19.75
C ASP A 121 -8.19 -11.82 -20.58
N VAL A 122 -7.75 -10.75 -19.92
CA VAL A 122 -7.40 -9.48 -20.55
C VAL A 122 -5.88 -9.30 -20.46
N VAL A 123 -5.23 -9.00 -21.57
CA VAL A 123 -3.79 -8.74 -21.62
C VAL A 123 -3.53 -7.29 -22.01
N ILE A 124 -2.86 -6.54 -21.13
CA ILE A 124 -2.58 -5.11 -21.26
C ILE A 124 -1.10 -4.93 -21.60
N LEU A 125 -0.83 -4.39 -22.79
CA LEU A 125 0.51 -4.15 -23.30
C LEU A 125 0.86 -2.66 -23.17
N ILE A 126 1.84 -2.33 -22.30
CA ILE A 126 2.23 -0.95 -22.02
C ILE A 126 3.51 -0.60 -22.76
N SER A 127 3.45 0.40 -23.65
CA SER A 127 4.59 0.89 -24.42
C SER A 127 4.40 2.36 -24.79
N LYS A 128 5.36 3.25 -24.44
CA LYS A 128 5.30 4.68 -24.86
C LYS A 128 5.14 4.80 -26.39
N SER A 129 6.02 4.15 -27.15
CA SER A 129 6.07 4.26 -28.60
C SER A 129 5.06 3.37 -29.32
N GLY A 130 4.58 2.30 -28.67
CA GLY A 130 3.79 1.25 -29.31
C GLY A 130 4.54 0.45 -30.39
N SER A 131 5.88 0.50 -30.39
CA SER A 131 6.75 -0.15 -31.40
C SER A 131 7.76 -1.10 -30.77
N SER A 132 7.57 -1.52 -29.49
CA SER A 132 8.43 -2.50 -28.83
C SER A 132 8.32 -3.85 -29.51
N GLU A 133 9.42 -4.36 -30.04
CA GLU A 133 9.46 -5.59 -30.85
C GLU A 133 8.95 -6.82 -30.07
N GLU A 134 9.36 -6.92 -28.80
CA GLU A 134 8.96 -8.02 -27.91
C GLU A 134 7.44 -8.05 -27.69
N LEU A 135 6.80 -6.88 -27.55
CA LEU A 135 5.35 -6.80 -27.42
C LEU A 135 4.63 -7.11 -28.72
N LEU A 136 5.15 -6.62 -29.85
CA LEU A 136 4.58 -6.92 -31.17
C LEU A 136 4.66 -8.42 -31.48
N ARG A 137 5.75 -9.10 -31.10
CA ARG A 137 5.88 -10.56 -31.22
C ARG A 137 4.94 -11.32 -30.29
N LEU A 138 4.60 -10.73 -29.13
CA LEU A 138 3.69 -11.36 -28.17
C LEU A 138 2.23 -11.33 -28.64
N VAL A 139 1.82 -10.30 -29.39
CA VAL A 139 0.42 -10.13 -29.87
C VAL A 139 -0.15 -11.38 -30.54
N PRO A 140 0.48 -11.99 -31.57
CA PRO A 140 -0.10 -13.18 -32.22
C PRO A 140 -0.20 -14.36 -31.25
N CYS A 141 0.71 -14.49 -30.27
CA CYS A 141 0.66 -15.55 -29.29
C CYS A 141 -0.54 -15.38 -28.35
N VAL A 142 -0.81 -14.14 -27.87
CA VAL A 142 -1.98 -13.84 -27.03
C VAL A 142 -3.28 -14.03 -27.81
N ARG A 143 -3.33 -13.58 -29.07
CA ARG A 143 -4.50 -13.78 -29.95
C ARG A 143 -4.81 -15.27 -30.17
N SER A 144 -3.81 -16.12 -30.29
CA SER A 144 -4.01 -17.57 -30.42
C SER A 144 -4.63 -18.21 -29.19
N LYS A 145 -4.51 -17.57 -28.01
CA LYS A 145 -5.18 -17.95 -26.73
C LYS A 145 -6.62 -17.44 -26.65
N GLY A 146 -7.03 -16.52 -27.52
CA GLY A 146 -8.36 -15.91 -27.52
C GLY A 146 -8.55 -14.82 -26.45
N ALA A 147 -7.50 -14.37 -25.77
CA ALA A 147 -7.58 -13.31 -24.76
C ALA A 147 -7.81 -11.94 -25.41
N TYR A 148 -8.48 -11.05 -24.68
CA TYR A 148 -8.72 -9.67 -25.09
C TYR A 148 -7.47 -8.82 -24.92
N LEU A 149 -7.05 -8.14 -25.98
CA LEU A 149 -5.81 -7.36 -26.02
C LEU A 149 -6.09 -5.87 -25.89
N VAL A 150 -5.45 -5.23 -24.93
CA VAL A 150 -5.46 -3.78 -24.75
C VAL A 150 -4.04 -3.25 -24.86
N SER A 151 -3.80 -2.24 -25.68
CA SER A 151 -2.55 -1.47 -25.67
C SER A 151 -2.73 -0.15 -24.91
N VAL A 152 -1.67 0.27 -24.22
CA VAL A 152 -1.56 1.58 -23.55
C VAL A 152 -0.34 2.28 -24.12
N THR A 153 -0.55 3.32 -24.92
CA THR A 153 0.51 3.97 -25.71
C THR A 153 0.42 5.49 -25.67
N SER A 154 1.51 6.19 -26.04
CA SER A 154 1.55 7.66 -26.08
C SER A 154 1.81 8.23 -27.49
N VAL A 155 2.02 7.38 -28.49
CA VAL A 155 2.19 7.78 -29.89
C VAL A 155 0.95 7.36 -30.67
N GLU A 156 0.38 8.25 -31.44
CA GLU A 156 -0.79 7.94 -32.28
C GLU A 156 -0.38 7.06 -33.47
N GLY A 157 -1.32 6.26 -33.98
CA GLY A 157 -1.13 5.46 -35.20
C GLY A 157 -0.01 4.41 -35.09
N ASN A 158 0.35 3.99 -33.88
CA ASN A 158 1.44 3.05 -33.65
C ASN A 158 1.03 1.58 -33.97
N PRO A 159 2.02 0.70 -34.28
CA PRO A 159 1.75 -0.69 -34.66
C PRO A 159 1.03 -1.50 -33.58
N LEU A 160 1.33 -1.26 -32.29
CA LEU A 160 0.71 -2.00 -31.19
C LEU A 160 -0.77 -1.65 -31.06
N ALA A 161 -1.13 -0.35 -31.21
CA ALA A 161 -2.51 0.10 -31.21
C ALA A 161 -3.33 -0.53 -32.36
N ALA A 162 -2.73 -0.65 -33.53
CA ALA A 162 -3.36 -1.31 -34.69
C ALA A 162 -3.54 -2.81 -34.50
N ALA A 163 -2.72 -3.45 -33.67
CA ALA A 163 -2.71 -4.90 -33.47
C ALA A 163 -3.58 -5.37 -32.28
N CYS A 164 -4.03 -4.47 -31.41
CA CYS A 164 -4.87 -4.77 -30.24
C CYS A 164 -6.36 -4.53 -30.49
N ASP A 165 -7.22 -5.07 -29.64
CA ASP A 165 -8.68 -4.91 -29.71
C ASP A 165 -9.11 -3.53 -29.21
N MET A 166 -8.34 -2.94 -28.30
CA MET A 166 -8.49 -1.59 -27.81
C MET A 166 -7.12 -0.91 -27.63
N ASN A 167 -7.05 0.38 -27.92
CA ASN A 167 -5.91 1.22 -27.54
C ASN A 167 -6.34 2.30 -26.56
N VAL A 168 -5.56 2.48 -25.51
CA VAL A 168 -5.65 3.64 -24.61
C VAL A 168 -4.50 4.58 -24.96
N HIS A 169 -4.85 5.77 -25.44
CA HIS A 169 -3.88 6.82 -25.75
C HIS A 169 -3.62 7.66 -24.50
N LEU A 170 -2.38 7.73 -24.06
CA LEU A 170 -1.93 8.61 -22.97
C LEU A 170 -1.21 9.82 -23.58
N PRO A 171 -1.83 11.00 -23.59
CA PRO A 171 -1.23 12.21 -24.14
C PRO A 171 0.15 12.50 -23.52
N LEU A 172 1.15 12.68 -24.36
CA LEU A 172 2.52 12.94 -23.95
C LEU A 172 3.15 13.97 -24.90
N GLU A 173 3.54 15.10 -24.37
CA GLU A 173 4.20 16.16 -25.15
C GLU A 173 5.65 15.77 -25.45
N ARG A 174 6.42 15.48 -24.41
CA ARG A 174 7.82 15.01 -24.49
C ARG A 174 8.32 14.45 -23.16
N GLU A 175 9.48 13.84 -23.19
CA GLU A 175 10.20 13.47 -21.96
C GLU A 175 10.88 14.68 -21.33
N LEU A 176 11.01 14.66 -20.00
CA LEU A 176 11.72 15.71 -19.25
C LEU A 176 13.22 15.77 -19.58
N CYS A 177 13.82 14.63 -19.95
CA CYS A 177 15.24 14.58 -20.25
C CYS A 177 15.60 15.45 -21.46
N PRO A 178 16.80 16.05 -21.51
CA PRO A 178 17.22 16.96 -22.59
C PRO A 178 17.14 16.35 -23.98
N PHE A 179 17.32 15.05 -24.09
CA PHE A 179 17.35 14.31 -25.36
C PHE A 179 16.00 13.72 -25.79
N ASP A 180 14.95 13.89 -24.98
CA ASP A 180 13.63 13.28 -25.19
C ASP A 180 13.66 11.73 -25.29
N LEU A 181 14.64 11.10 -24.68
CA LEU A 181 14.89 9.66 -24.79
C LEU A 181 14.61 8.89 -23.48
N ALA A 182 15.05 9.44 -22.35
CA ALA A 182 14.87 8.77 -21.06
C ALA A 182 13.41 8.76 -20.64
N PRO A 183 12.78 7.58 -20.41
CA PRO A 183 11.36 7.49 -20.06
C PRO A 183 11.13 7.92 -18.62
N VAL A 184 10.98 9.21 -18.41
CA VAL A 184 10.75 9.89 -17.12
C VAL A 184 9.30 10.36 -17.06
N THR A 185 8.89 11.24 -17.99
CA THR A 185 7.51 11.76 -18.03
C THR A 185 6.53 10.67 -18.44
N SER A 186 6.85 9.89 -19.48
CA SER A 186 6.00 8.77 -19.93
C SER A 186 5.76 7.75 -18.82
N ALA A 187 6.79 7.39 -18.06
CA ALA A 187 6.65 6.47 -16.95
C ALA A 187 5.77 7.05 -15.81
N ALA A 188 5.91 8.34 -15.51
CA ALA A 188 5.06 9.02 -14.53
C ALA A 188 3.60 9.06 -14.98
N VAL A 189 3.32 9.41 -16.24
CA VAL A 189 1.98 9.43 -16.84
C VAL A 189 1.33 8.04 -16.78
N GLN A 190 2.04 6.99 -17.21
CA GLN A 190 1.55 5.60 -17.14
C GLN A 190 1.21 5.18 -15.71
N MET A 191 2.05 5.57 -14.73
CA MET A 191 1.83 5.26 -13.32
C MET A 191 0.58 5.98 -12.78
N VAL A 192 0.48 7.30 -12.97
CA VAL A 192 -0.64 8.11 -12.50
C VAL A 192 -1.95 7.64 -13.13
N PHE A 193 -1.96 7.35 -14.44
CA PHE A 193 -3.12 6.82 -15.14
C PHE A 193 -3.59 5.50 -14.50
N GLY A 194 -2.71 4.52 -14.38
CA GLY A 194 -3.06 3.21 -13.85
C GLY A 194 -3.52 3.24 -12.40
N ASP A 195 -2.89 4.06 -11.56
CA ASP A 195 -3.29 4.22 -10.16
C ASP A 195 -4.66 4.89 -10.02
N THR A 196 -4.94 5.89 -10.86
CA THR A 196 -6.25 6.55 -10.87
C THR A 196 -7.34 5.57 -11.29
N VAL A 197 -7.09 4.73 -12.31
CA VAL A 197 -8.02 3.67 -12.71
C VAL A 197 -8.22 2.66 -11.58
N ALA A 198 -7.16 2.23 -10.89
CA ALA A 198 -7.29 1.32 -9.76
C ALA A 198 -8.19 1.89 -8.65
N VAL A 199 -8.05 3.17 -8.32
CA VAL A 199 -8.93 3.85 -7.35
C VAL A 199 -10.38 3.94 -7.86
N ALA A 200 -10.59 4.18 -9.15
CA ALA A 200 -11.93 4.16 -9.74
C ALA A 200 -12.58 2.77 -9.64
N LEU A 201 -11.82 1.69 -9.83
CA LEU A 201 -12.31 0.32 -9.63
C LEU A 201 -12.68 0.04 -8.16
N MET A 202 -11.88 0.53 -7.20
CA MET A 202 -12.22 0.44 -5.76
C MET A 202 -13.58 1.09 -5.48
N ALA A 203 -13.79 2.30 -6.00
CA ALA A 203 -15.04 3.03 -5.83
C ALA A 203 -16.22 2.29 -6.49
N ALA A 204 -16.06 1.77 -7.72
CA ALA A 204 -17.09 1.05 -8.45
C ALA A 204 -17.53 -0.25 -7.76
N ARG A 205 -16.62 -0.91 -7.04
CA ARG A 205 -16.87 -2.13 -6.27
C ARG A 205 -17.30 -1.86 -4.82
N ASN A 206 -17.34 -0.59 -4.38
CA ASN A 206 -17.58 -0.23 -2.99
C ASN A 206 -16.65 -0.97 -2.01
N LEU A 207 -15.37 -1.11 -2.37
CA LEU A 207 -14.40 -1.87 -1.59
C LEU A 207 -14.30 -1.32 -0.16
N SER A 208 -14.60 -2.17 0.82
CA SER A 208 -14.52 -1.80 2.24
C SER A 208 -13.07 -1.77 2.74
N LYS A 209 -12.84 -1.07 3.87
CA LYS A 209 -11.52 -1.06 4.52
C LYS A 209 -11.12 -2.44 5.02
N GLU A 210 -12.09 -3.21 5.49
CA GLU A 210 -11.93 -4.56 6.01
C GLU A 210 -11.52 -5.54 4.90
N GLU A 211 -12.16 -5.47 3.74
CA GLU A 211 -11.77 -6.25 2.54
C GLU A 211 -10.37 -5.89 2.08
N TYR A 212 -10.06 -4.59 1.97
CA TYR A 212 -8.71 -4.14 1.61
C TYR A 212 -7.65 -4.62 2.61
N ALA A 213 -7.94 -4.54 3.91
CA ALA A 213 -7.05 -4.97 4.97
C ALA A 213 -6.77 -6.48 4.95
N SER A 214 -7.77 -7.30 4.58
CA SER A 214 -7.62 -8.76 4.50
C SER A 214 -6.52 -9.19 3.50
N ASN A 215 -6.26 -8.36 2.49
CA ASN A 215 -5.21 -8.56 1.50
C ASN A 215 -3.84 -8.02 1.95
N HIS A 216 -3.74 -7.40 3.13
CA HIS A 216 -2.51 -6.82 3.67
C HIS A 216 -2.18 -7.33 5.09
N PRO A 217 -2.18 -8.66 5.34
CA PRO A 217 -2.17 -9.23 6.70
C PRO A 217 -0.94 -8.87 7.53
N ALA A 218 0.21 -8.64 6.89
CA ALA A 218 1.47 -8.31 7.57
C ALA A 218 1.69 -6.80 7.78
N GLY A 219 0.95 -5.95 7.07
CA GLY A 219 1.09 -4.49 7.13
C GLY A 219 0.41 -3.88 8.36
N ARG A 220 0.89 -2.70 8.79
CA ARG A 220 0.24 -1.93 9.88
C ARG A 220 -1.25 -1.66 9.57
N ILE A 221 -1.60 -1.42 8.31
CA ILE A 221 -2.99 -1.23 7.86
C ILE A 221 -3.81 -2.49 8.12
N GLY A 222 -3.31 -3.68 7.73
CA GLY A 222 -4.00 -4.94 7.94
C GLY A 222 -4.20 -5.23 9.43
N LYS A 223 -3.14 -5.12 10.23
CA LYS A 223 -3.19 -5.37 11.68
C LYS A 223 -4.16 -4.45 12.40
N SER A 224 -4.14 -3.14 12.11
CA SER A 224 -5.03 -2.17 12.75
C SER A 224 -6.51 -2.35 12.41
N LEU A 225 -6.82 -2.99 11.28
CA LEU A 225 -8.20 -3.20 10.80
C LEU A 225 -8.70 -4.64 10.98
N ILE A 226 -7.84 -5.59 11.38
CA ILE A 226 -8.21 -7.00 11.56
C ILE A 226 -8.21 -7.41 13.03
N PHE A 227 -7.22 -6.95 13.82
CA PHE A 227 -7.09 -7.39 15.20
C PHE A 227 -8.19 -6.84 16.10
N LYS A 228 -8.89 -7.75 16.75
CA LYS A 228 -9.78 -7.45 17.87
C LYS A 228 -9.01 -7.52 19.18
N VAL A 229 -9.56 -6.93 20.23
CA VAL A 229 -8.98 -6.95 21.58
C VAL A 229 -8.74 -8.39 22.04
N LYS A 230 -9.64 -9.33 21.77
CA LYS A 230 -9.50 -10.77 22.11
C LYS A 230 -8.29 -11.47 21.52
N ASP A 231 -7.72 -10.94 20.42
CA ASP A 231 -6.57 -11.53 19.73
C ASP A 231 -5.25 -11.12 20.38
N VAL A 232 -5.25 -10.00 21.13
CA VAL A 232 -4.05 -9.37 21.71
C VAL A 232 -4.07 -9.24 23.23
N MET A 233 -5.22 -9.49 23.87
CA MET A 233 -5.38 -9.41 25.33
C MET A 233 -4.69 -10.58 26.04
N LYS A 234 -4.22 -10.33 27.26
CA LYS A 234 -3.87 -11.39 28.22
C LYS A 234 -5.14 -12.00 28.78
N LYS A 235 -5.15 -13.31 28.99
CA LYS A 235 -6.31 -14.11 29.43
C LYS A 235 -6.13 -14.62 30.87
N ARG A 236 -7.17 -15.22 31.42
CA ARG A 236 -7.36 -15.62 32.82
C ARG A 236 -6.11 -15.97 33.65
N ALA A 237 -5.21 -16.80 33.16
CA ALA A 237 -4.03 -17.22 33.91
C ALA A 237 -3.00 -16.09 34.13
N ASP A 238 -3.03 -15.09 33.26
CA ASP A 238 -2.08 -13.97 33.26
C ASP A 238 -2.68 -12.67 33.78
N LEU A 239 -3.90 -12.71 34.35
CA LEU A 239 -4.55 -11.54 34.90
C LEU A 239 -4.03 -11.22 36.30
N PRO A 240 -3.70 -9.96 36.60
CA PRO A 240 -3.33 -9.49 37.93
C PRO A 240 -4.59 -9.23 38.76
N VAL A 241 -5.18 -10.23 39.34
CA VAL A 241 -6.46 -10.13 40.08
C VAL A 241 -6.27 -10.14 41.58
N CYS A 242 -7.13 -9.38 42.28
CA CYS A 242 -7.24 -9.40 43.74
C CYS A 242 -8.69 -9.17 44.19
N ARG A 243 -8.94 -9.33 45.47
CA ARG A 243 -10.24 -9.07 46.12
C ARG A 243 -10.24 -7.74 46.83
N GLU A 244 -11.44 -7.14 47.06
CA GLU A 244 -11.55 -5.87 47.81
C GLU A 244 -10.93 -5.92 49.21
N GLY A 245 -11.04 -7.04 49.89
CA GLY A 245 -10.56 -7.26 51.24
C GLY A 245 -9.05 -7.50 51.34
N ASP A 246 -8.34 -7.71 50.24
CA ASP A 246 -6.93 -8.01 50.26
C ASP A 246 -6.12 -6.78 50.70
N LEU A 247 -5.13 -6.99 51.59
CA LEU A 247 -4.24 -5.93 52.01
C LEU A 247 -3.33 -5.47 50.84
N ILE A 248 -3.14 -4.17 50.74
CA ILE A 248 -2.29 -3.59 49.65
C ILE A 248 -0.89 -4.19 49.70
N MET A 249 -0.32 -4.35 50.88
CA MET A 249 1.05 -4.86 51.06
C MET A 249 1.22 -6.30 50.59
N ASP A 250 0.20 -7.14 50.72
CA ASP A 250 0.22 -8.53 50.29
C ASP A 250 0.11 -8.65 48.78
N GLN A 251 -0.43 -7.65 48.08
CA GLN A 251 -0.66 -7.61 46.65
C GLN A 251 0.49 -6.96 45.85
N LEU A 252 1.57 -6.50 46.48
CA LEU A 252 2.68 -5.80 45.82
C LEU A 252 3.39 -6.69 44.78
N VAL A 253 3.51 -7.96 45.05
CA VAL A 253 4.11 -8.92 44.09
C VAL A 253 3.19 -9.12 42.90
N GLU A 254 1.88 -9.28 43.11
CA GLU A 254 0.91 -9.45 42.03
C GLU A 254 0.81 -8.19 41.18
N LEU A 255 0.88 -6.99 41.75
CA LEU A 255 0.87 -5.71 41.04
C LEU A 255 1.95 -5.60 39.96
N THR A 256 3.09 -6.28 40.16
CA THR A 256 4.26 -6.20 39.27
C THR A 256 4.52 -7.48 38.47
N SER A 257 4.24 -8.66 39.03
CA SER A 257 4.63 -9.97 38.49
C SER A 257 4.07 -10.25 37.08
N LYS A 258 2.85 -9.79 36.79
CA LYS A 258 2.19 -9.99 35.50
C LYS A 258 2.59 -8.96 34.44
N GLY A 259 3.40 -7.96 34.78
CA GLY A 259 3.85 -6.92 33.85
C GLY A 259 2.73 -6.03 33.30
N CYS A 260 1.66 -5.84 34.07
CA CYS A 260 0.54 -4.97 33.72
C CYS A 260 0.56 -3.62 34.45
N GLY A 261 1.31 -3.51 35.54
CA GLY A 261 1.40 -2.29 36.38
C GLY A 261 0.08 -1.92 37.07
N CYS A 262 -0.81 -2.91 37.22
CA CYS A 262 -2.11 -2.74 37.85
C CYS A 262 -2.61 -4.03 38.48
N LEU A 263 -3.63 -3.90 39.36
CA LEU A 263 -4.47 -4.98 39.84
C LEU A 263 -5.90 -4.76 39.32
N LEU A 264 -6.57 -5.84 38.95
CA LEU A 264 -8.00 -5.88 38.67
C LEU A 264 -8.71 -6.34 39.95
N VAL A 265 -9.46 -5.45 40.59
CA VAL A 265 -10.23 -5.78 41.79
C VAL A 265 -11.54 -6.40 41.35
N ILE A 266 -11.78 -7.65 41.72
CA ILE A 266 -12.94 -8.44 41.28
C ILE A 266 -13.70 -9.02 42.48
N ASP A 267 -14.98 -9.36 42.25
CA ASP A 267 -15.79 -10.15 43.17
C ASP A 267 -15.61 -11.67 42.95
N ASP A 268 -16.41 -12.50 43.63
CA ASP A 268 -16.33 -13.95 43.54
C ASP A 268 -16.81 -14.48 42.18
N ASP A 269 -17.65 -13.73 41.49
CA ASP A 269 -18.18 -14.03 40.15
C ASP A 269 -17.31 -13.42 39.02
N TYR A 270 -16.13 -12.85 39.37
CA TYR A 270 -15.20 -12.18 38.43
C TYR A 270 -15.74 -10.86 37.84
N HIS A 271 -16.77 -10.24 38.41
CA HIS A 271 -17.16 -8.91 37.97
C HIS A 271 -16.12 -7.86 38.40
N LEU A 272 -15.90 -6.87 37.56
CA LEU A 272 -14.94 -5.81 37.83
C LEU A 272 -15.50 -4.81 38.86
N ILE A 273 -14.87 -4.75 40.02
CA ILE A 273 -15.16 -3.74 41.06
C ILE A 273 -14.35 -2.45 40.86
N GLY A 274 -13.09 -2.61 40.40
CA GLY A 274 -12.20 -1.48 40.21
C GLY A 274 -10.80 -1.87 39.75
N THR A 275 -9.91 -0.90 39.70
CA THR A 275 -8.49 -1.12 39.38
C THR A 275 -7.60 -0.39 40.40
N PHE A 276 -6.43 -0.96 40.69
CA PHE A 276 -5.42 -0.36 41.54
C PHE A 276 -4.09 -0.37 40.82
N THR A 277 -3.41 0.76 40.71
CA THR A 277 -2.18 0.92 39.92
C THR A 277 -0.98 1.28 40.76
N ASP A 278 0.24 1.19 40.20
CA ASP A 278 1.45 1.79 40.82
C ASP A 278 1.28 3.26 41.16
N GLY A 279 0.51 4.01 40.37
CA GLY A 279 0.17 5.40 40.65
C GLY A 279 -0.72 5.55 41.86
N ASP A 280 -1.69 4.64 42.07
CA ASP A 280 -2.57 4.62 43.24
C ASP A 280 -1.76 4.25 44.50
N LEU A 281 -0.88 3.27 44.40
CA LEU A 281 0.03 2.90 45.49
C LEU A 281 0.85 4.12 45.94
N ARG A 282 1.49 4.85 45.05
CA ARG A 282 2.29 6.03 45.37
C ARG A 282 1.45 7.14 46.00
N ARG A 283 0.24 7.36 45.50
CA ARG A 283 -0.70 8.35 46.09
C ARG A 283 -1.14 7.93 47.49
N THR A 284 -1.45 6.65 47.69
CA THR A 284 -1.84 6.09 48.99
C THR A 284 -0.70 6.20 50.01
N LEU A 285 0.52 5.83 49.64
CA LEU A 285 1.72 5.98 50.49
C LEU A 285 1.94 7.43 50.91
N LYS A 286 1.82 8.38 49.97
CA LYS A 286 1.98 9.79 50.24
C LYS A 286 0.88 10.32 51.19
N ALA A 287 -0.36 9.86 51.03
CA ALA A 287 -1.50 10.36 51.82
C ALA A 287 -1.61 9.72 53.21
N CYS A 288 -1.28 8.44 53.34
CA CYS A 288 -1.58 7.63 54.52
C CYS A 288 -0.32 7.24 55.32
N GLY A 289 0.89 7.37 54.74
CA GLY A 289 2.14 6.95 55.38
C GLY A 289 2.10 5.48 55.83
N GLU A 290 2.51 5.19 57.05
CA GLU A 290 2.52 3.84 57.61
C GLU A 290 1.15 3.15 57.69
N ARG A 291 0.05 3.89 57.66
CA ARG A 291 -1.30 3.31 57.67
C ARG A 291 -1.57 2.42 56.45
N VAL A 292 -0.79 2.53 55.38
CA VAL A 292 -0.88 1.67 54.18
C VAL A 292 -0.82 0.18 54.50
N PHE A 293 -0.10 -0.18 55.57
CA PHE A 293 0.03 -1.58 56.02
C PHE A 293 -1.29 -2.24 56.44
N ASN A 294 -2.28 -1.43 56.81
CA ASN A 294 -3.60 -1.91 57.22
C ASN A 294 -4.72 -1.53 56.26
N LEU A 295 -4.39 -0.96 55.10
CA LEU A 295 -5.39 -0.60 54.09
C LEU A 295 -5.60 -1.76 53.10
N THR A 296 -6.86 -1.96 52.72
CA THR A 296 -7.23 -2.91 51.68
C THR A 296 -7.19 -2.26 50.30
N VAL A 297 -7.01 -3.06 49.24
CA VAL A 297 -7.04 -2.61 47.86
C VAL A 297 -8.38 -1.94 47.55
N GLY A 298 -9.49 -2.53 48.00
CA GLY A 298 -10.83 -2.00 47.77
C GLY A 298 -11.10 -0.62 48.34
N GLN A 299 -10.40 -0.23 49.41
CA GLN A 299 -10.53 1.13 50.01
C GLN A 299 -9.87 2.20 49.13
N MET A 300 -8.90 1.83 48.29
CA MET A 300 -8.03 2.77 47.56
C MET A 300 -8.11 2.61 46.04
N CYS A 301 -8.84 1.61 45.53
CA CYS A 301 -8.97 1.36 44.09
C CYS A 301 -9.82 2.42 43.37
N ASN A 302 -9.53 2.62 42.09
CA ASN A 302 -10.39 3.37 41.20
C ASN A 302 -11.62 2.52 40.81
N ARG A 303 -12.78 2.93 41.28
CA ARG A 303 -14.06 2.18 41.02
C ARG A 303 -14.70 2.46 39.67
N LYS A 304 -14.15 3.38 38.89
CA LYS A 304 -14.64 3.73 37.53
C LYS A 304 -13.50 3.69 36.51
N PRO A 305 -12.83 2.53 36.34
CA PRO A 305 -11.80 2.41 35.35
C PRO A 305 -12.41 2.47 33.94
N ARG A 306 -11.62 2.86 32.97
CA ARG A 306 -11.97 2.64 31.56
C ARG A 306 -11.87 1.16 31.26
N THR A 307 -12.85 0.62 30.55
CA THR A 307 -12.92 -0.79 30.15
C THR A 307 -13.15 -0.89 28.66
N ILE A 308 -13.01 -2.08 28.09
CA ILE A 308 -13.30 -2.34 26.68
C ILE A 308 -13.89 -3.74 26.54
N THR A 309 -14.63 -3.97 25.47
CA THR A 309 -15.17 -5.31 25.16
C THR A 309 -14.17 -6.13 24.34
N MET A 310 -14.26 -7.45 24.43
CA MET A 310 -13.36 -8.37 23.73
C MET A 310 -13.50 -8.32 22.20
N ASP A 311 -14.65 -7.92 21.69
CA ASP A 311 -14.94 -7.84 20.25
C ASP A 311 -14.64 -6.47 19.65
N ALA A 312 -14.29 -5.46 20.46
CA ALA A 312 -13.82 -4.17 19.99
C ALA A 312 -12.53 -4.32 19.19
N MET A 313 -12.27 -3.37 18.30
CA MET A 313 -11.02 -3.36 17.54
C MET A 313 -9.82 -3.00 18.44
N ALA A 314 -8.68 -3.61 18.20
CA ALA A 314 -7.46 -3.32 18.97
C ALA A 314 -7.00 -1.85 18.83
N VAL A 315 -7.26 -1.22 17.68
CA VAL A 315 -7.02 0.23 17.49
C VAL A 315 -7.94 1.09 18.35
N GLU A 316 -9.17 0.67 18.60
CA GLU A 316 -10.09 1.38 19.51
C GLU A 316 -9.59 1.32 20.95
N ALA A 317 -8.99 0.19 21.35
CA ALA A 317 -8.34 0.08 22.66
C ALA A 317 -7.22 1.11 22.81
N MET A 318 -6.38 1.26 21.81
CA MET A 318 -5.29 2.25 21.81
C MET A 318 -5.85 3.69 21.90
N GLN A 319 -6.84 4.03 21.09
CA GLN A 319 -7.50 5.34 21.13
C GLN A 319 -8.12 5.63 22.50
N LYS A 320 -8.76 4.61 23.11
CA LYS A 320 -9.36 4.73 24.43
C LYS A 320 -8.32 4.89 25.54
N MET A 321 -7.14 4.27 25.40
CA MET A 321 -6.01 4.47 26.31
C MET A 321 -5.48 5.90 26.26
N GLU A 322 -5.38 6.49 25.08
CA GLU A 322 -4.85 7.85 24.87
C GLU A 322 -5.88 8.97 25.12
N SER A 323 -7.16 8.63 25.29
CA SER A 323 -8.22 9.64 25.42
C SER A 323 -8.12 10.47 26.70
N PRO A 324 -8.61 11.77 26.69
CA PRO A 324 -8.70 12.60 27.87
C PRO A 324 -9.53 11.95 29.00
N PRO A 325 -9.32 12.36 30.29
CA PRO A 325 -8.48 13.47 30.77
C PRO A 325 -6.99 13.13 30.93
N SER A 326 -6.61 11.86 30.93
CA SER A 326 -5.21 11.41 31.04
C SER A 326 -5.05 10.05 30.39
N PRO A 327 -3.93 9.77 29.72
CA PRO A 327 -3.67 8.46 29.14
C PRO A 327 -3.57 7.36 30.22
N VAL A 328 -3.98 6.14 29.85
CA VAL A 328 -3.83 4.93 30.66
C VAL A 328 -3.06 3.87 29.90
N GLN A 329 -2.35 3.00 30.60
CA GLN A 329 -1.45 2.01 29.98
C GLN A 329 -2.14 0.65 29.74
N PHE A 330 -3.37 0.48 30.22
CA PHE A 330 -4.14 -0.76 30.12
C PHE A 330 -5.64 -0.49 30.15
N LEU A 331 -6.40 -1.47 29.67
CA LEU A 331 -7.86 -1.52 29.83
C LEU A 331 -8.26 -2.93 30.28
N PRO A 332 -9.06 -3.08 31.34
CA PRO A 332 -9.77 -4.32 31.64
C PRO A 332 -10.69 -4.66 30.46
N VAL A 333 -10.74 -5.93 30.07
CA VAL A 333 -11.60 -6.44 29.00
C VAL A 333 -12.75 -7.17 29.64
N LEU A 334 -13.96 -6.72 29.33
CA LEU A 334 -15.20 -7.24 29.90
C LEU A 334 -16.06 -7.91 28.84
N ASP A 335 -16.86 -8.89 29.26
CA ASP A 335 -17.97 -9.43 28.47
C ASP A 335 -19.26 -8.62 28.71
N GLU A 336 -20.38 -9.13 28.17
CA GLU A 336 -21.70 -8.50 28.27
C GLU A 336 -22.25 -8.48 29.73
N ASP A 337 -21.81 -9.42 30.56
CA ASP A 337 -22.21 -9.57 31.97
C ASP A 337 -21.29 -8.80 32.93
N ASN A 338 -20.40 -7.94 32.41
CA ASN A 338 -19.40 -7.20 33.17
C ASN A 338 -18.33 -8.08 33.85
N THR A 339 -18.18 -9.32 33.39
CA THR A 339 -17.14 -10.26 33.87
C THR A 339 -15.80 -9.92 33.22
N VAL A 340 -14.73 -9.96 34.01
CA VAL A 340 -13.36 -9.74 33.52
C VAL A 340 -12.90 -10.99 32.74
N VAL A 341 -12.78 -10.85 31.41
CA VAL A 341 -12.31 -11.91 30.51
C VAL A 341 -10.86 -11.73 30.09
N GLY A 342 -10.30 -10.53 30.28
CA GLY A 342 -8.92 -10.22 29.90
C GLY A 342 -8.43 -8.86 30.38
N ILE A 343 -7.19 -8.57 29.98
CA ILE A 343 -6.60 -7.24 30.08
C ILE A 343 -5.80 -6.95 28.79
N VAL A 344 -5.99 -5.78 28.21
CA VAL A 344 -5.16 -5.31 27.10
C VAL A 344 -4.27 -4.18 27.59
N THR A 345 -2.98 -4.26 27.28
CA THR A 345 -1.98 -3.24 27.66
C THR A 345 -1.43 -2.55 26.40
N LEU A 346 -0.99 -1.29 26.55
CA LEU A 346 -0.36 -0.56 25.45
C LEU A 346 0.88 -1.30 24.93
N HIS A 347 1.70 -1.87 25.84
CA HIS A 347 2.85 -2.69 25.44
C HIS A 347 2.43 -3.94 24.64
N GLY A 348 1.34 -4.60 25.02
CA GLY A 348 0.79 -5.74 24.28
C GLY A 348 0.35 -5.35 22.87
N LEU A 349 -0.31 -4.21 22.70
CA LEU A 349 -0.71 -3.67 21.40
C LEU A 349 0.51 -3.36 20.51
N VAL A 350 1.50 -2.65 21.06
CA VAL A 350 2.75 -2.34 20.35
C VAL A 350 3.51 -3.62 19.96
N SER A 351 3.58 -4.62 20.85
CA SER A 351 4.23 -5.90 20.56
C SER A 351 3.51 -6.70 19.47
N ALA A 352 2.20 -6.53 19.33
CA ALA A 352 1.42 -7.10 18.23
C ALA A 352 1.64 -6.35 16.90
N GLY A 353 2.32 -5.18 16.94
CA GLY A 353 2.64 -4.36 15.77
C GLY A 353 1.53 -3.36 15.39
N LEU A 354 0.78 -2.91 16.35
CA LEU A 354 -0.24 -1.86 16.26
C LEU A 354 0.35 -0.49 16.59
#